data_e6035bc8e9e076d1417c960abd202fe5
#
_entry.id   e6035bc8e9e076d1417c960abd202fe5
#
_cell.length_a   1.000
_cell.length_b   1.000
_cell.length_c   1.000
_cell.angle_alpha   90.00
_cell.angle_beta   90.00
_cell.angle_gamma   90.00
#
_symmetry.space_group_name_H-M   'P 1'
#
loop_
_entity.id
_entity.type
_entity.pdbx_description
1 polymer ?
#
loop_
_entity_poly.entity_id
_entity_poly.type
_entity_poly.pdbx_seq_one_letter_code
_entity_poly.pdbx_strand_id
1 'polypeptide(L)'
;PEFHTGGTRGLFGGGETPSLTAVIDFINVDSTGNAGDFGDLSFARRNLRSMSDRTRMIFTGGYTSGPATFYNTLEFVTMSSTGNVTDFGDLTVARSRHAGFSSSTRGFAAGGYDPNRDVIDFVTIQSTGNAIDFGNLTSARLGVRGAQSPTRGLIFGGSDSETRNIIEFVTMSTTGNAA
;
A
#
# COMPACT_ATOMS: atom_id res chain seq x y z
N PRO A 1 -26.35 7.18 -2.09
CA PRO A 1 -25.59 5.92 -2.11
C PRO A 1 -24.35 6.10 -1.25
N GLU A 2 -24.27 5.32 -0.16
CA GLU A 2 -23.13 5.33 0.74
C GLU A 2 -21.96 4.63 0.06
N PHE A 3 -20.91 5.38 -0.22
CA PHE A 3 -19.67 4.85 -0.80
C PHE A 3 -18.72 4.41 0.32
N HIS A 4 -19.10 3.35 1.05
CA HIS A 4 -18.17 2.71 1.96
C HIS A 4 -17.23 1.83 1.15
N THR A 5 -16.00 2.27 0.97
CA THR A 5 -14.93 1.50 0.32
C THR A 5 -14.30 0.48 1.27
N GLY A 6 -14.59 0.54 2.57
CA GLY A 6 -14.07 -0.35 3.60
C GLY A 6 -15.08 -1.39 4.08
N GLY A 7 -14.59 -2.55 4.53
CA GLY A 7 -15.30 -3.44 5.43
C GLY A 7 -15.36 -2.86 6.85
N THR A 8 -15.84 -3.65 7.81
CA THR A 8 -15.89 -3.25 9.24
C THR A 8 -14.54 -3.37 9.96
N ARG A 9 -13.51 -3.86 9.30
CA ARG A 9 -12.18 -4.08 9.87
C ARG A 9 -11.14 -3.12 9.31
N GLY A 10 -10.32 -2.55 10.20
CA GLY A 10 -9.05 -1.89 9.86
C GLY A 10 -7.90 -2.82 10.21
N LEU A 11 -6.96 -3.05 9.29
CA LEU A 11 -5.81 -3.93 9.49
C LEU A 11 -4.50 -3.13 9.47
N PHE A 12 -3.56 -3.57 10.32
CA PHE A 12 -2.22 -2.99 10.46
C PHE A 12 -1.20 -4.10 10.37
N GLY A 13 -0.26 -4.04 9.44
CA GLY A 13 0.71 -5.11 9.26
C GLY A 13 2.16 -4.64 9.27
N GLY A 14 3.02 -5.44 9.88
CA GLY A 14 4.45 -5.19 9.96
C GLY A 14 4.82 -4.00 10.83
N GLY A 15 6.04 -3.54 10.71
CA GLY A 15 6.56 -2.41 11.49
C GLY A 15 7.81 -2.78 12.28
N GLU A 16 8.19 -1.91 13.25
CA GLU A 16 9.38 -2.11 14.08
C GLU A 16 9.19 -1.48 15.45
N THR A 17 9.28 -2.30 16.53
CA THR A 17 9.31 -1.83 17.93
C THR A 17 9.64 -2.98 18.91
N PRO A 18 10.82 -3.13 19.49
CA PRO A 18 12.12 -2.61 19.04
C PRO A 18 12.67 -3.36 17.82
N SER A 19 12.10 -4.52 17.48
CA SER A 19 12.48 -5.38 16.35
C SER A 19 11.44 -5.30 15.24
N LEU A 20 11.84 -5.69 14.05
CA LEU A 20 10.90 -5.87 12.94
C LEU A 20 9.86 -6.92 13.32
N THR A 21 8.61 -6.70 12.92
CA THR A 21 7.51 -7.64 13.12
C THR A 21 6.84 -8.02 11.81
N ALA A 22 6.30 -9.24 11.78
CA ALA A 22 5.42 -9.72 10.71
C ALA A 22 3.94 -9.66 11.10
N VAL A 23 3.61 -9.40 12.36
CA VAL A 23 2.25 -9.42 12.90
C VAL A 23 1.32 -8.51 12.11
N ILE A 24 0.13 -9.01 11.84
CA ILE A 24 -1.00 -8.24 11.34
C ILE A 24 -2.05 -8.17 12.46
N ASP A 25 -2.31 -6.98 12.93
CA ASP A 25 -3.39 -6.69 13.87
C ASP A 25 -4.62 -6.15 13.16
N PHE A 26 -5.79 -6.34 13.75
CA PHE A 26 -7.03 -5.74 13.27
C PHE A 26 -7.82 -5.06 14.39
N ILE A 27 -8.58 -4.06 14.01
CA ILE A 27 -9.63 -3.44 14.83
C ILE A 27 -10.98 -3.57 14.11
N ASN A 28 -12.07 -3.60 14.88
CA ASN A 28 -13.39 -3.38 14.34
C ASN A 28 -13.68 -1.86 14.37
N VAL A 29 -13.89 -1.26 13.21
CA VAL A 29 -14.12 0.20 13.13
C VAL A 29 -15.50 0.63 13.63
N ASP A 30 -16.43 -0.30 13.76
CA ASP A 30 -17.80 -0.04 14.24
C ASP A 30 -17.93 -0.18 15.77
N SER A 31 -16.87 -0.58 16.47
CA SER A 31 -16.88 -0.75 17.93
C SER A 31 -15.57 -0.30 18.56
N THR A 32 -15.63 0.13 19.80
CA THR A 32 -14.45 0.43 20.62
C THR A 32 -13.82 -0.87 21.13
N GLY A 33 -12.49 -0.92 21.26
CA GLY A 33 -11.76 -2.07 21.78
C GLY A 33 -10.28 -2.04 21.38
N ASN A 34 -9.54 -2.99 21.94
CA ASN A 34 -8.15 -3.20 21.59
C ASN A 34 -8.06 -3.91 20.23
N ALA A 35 -6.90 -3.79 19.59
CA ALA A 35 -6.60 -4.59 18.41
C ALA A 35 -6.50 -6.09 18.79
N GLY A 36 -6.95 -6.94 17.89
CA GLY A 36 -6.78 -8.38 17.98
C GLY A 36 -5.81 -8.87 16.93
N ASP A 37 -5.20 -10.02 17.18
CA ASP A 37 -4.35 -10.69 16.22
C ASP A 37 -5.16 -11.17 15.01
N PHE A 38 -4.66 -10.84 13.80
CA PHE A 38 -5.26 -11.27 12.54
C PHE A 38 -4.48 -12.43 11.91
N GLY A 39 -3.16 -12.42 12.02
CA GLY A 39 -2.22 -13.34 11.40
C GLY A 39 -0.90 -12.65 11.07
N ASP A 40 -0.13 -13.19 10.14
CA ASP A 40 1.22 -12.70 9.83
C ASP A 40 1.44 -12.43 8.34
N LEU A 41 2.33 -11.46 8.08
CA LEU A 41 3.06 -11.33 6.81
C LEU A 41 4.00 -12.52 6.64
N SER A 42 4.44 -12.81 5.42
CA SER A 42 5.40 -13.91 5.17
C SER A 42 6.75 -13.68 5.83
N PHE A 43 7.12 -12.43 6.09
CA PHE A 43 8.33 -12.04 6.84
C PHE A 43 8.20 -10.66 7.46
N ALA A 44 8.96 -10.43 8.54
CA ALA A 44 9.00 -9.18 9.28
C ALA A 44 9.64 -8.07 8.45
N ARG A 45 8.94 -6.94 8.28
CA ARG A 45 9.42 -5.77 7.52
C ARG A 45 8.70 -4.50 7.93
N ARG A 46 9.27 -3.36 7.57
CA ARG A 46 8.72 -2.02 7.86
C ARG A 46 8.60 -1.16 6.60
N ASN A 47 7.91 -0.01 6.75
CA ASN A 47 7.66 0.96 5.68
C ASN A 47 6.99 0.38 4.42
N LEU A 48 6.29 -0.72 4.59
CA LEU A 48 5.34 -1.23 3.60
C LEU A 48 4.12 -0.30 3.53
N ARG A 49 3.27 -0.52 2.55
CA ARG A 49 1.98 0.16 2.40
C ARG A 49 0.90 -0.87 2.13
N SER A 50 -0.32 -0.39 2.10
CA SER A 50 -1.47 -1.24 1.79
C SER A 50 -2.43 -0.56 0.83
N MET A 51 -3.20 -1.38 0.15
CA MET A 51 -4.32 -1.03 -0.70
C MET A 51 -5.42 -2.06 -0.48
N SER A 52 -6.69 -1.67 -0.57
CA SER A 52 -7.77 -2.60 -0.27
C SER A 52 -9.05 -2.27 -1.02
N ASP A 53 -9.89 -3.27 -1.19
CA ASP A 53 -11.32 -3.12 -1.39
C ASP A 53 -12.09 -3.55 -0.14
N ARG A 54 -13.35 -3.95 -0.26
CA ARG A 54 -14.17 -4.40 0.87
C ARG A 54 -13.82 -5.79 1.38
N THR A 55 -13.14 -6.59 0.59
CA THR A 55 -12.93 -8.03 0.84
C THR A 55 -11.47 -8.39 1.02
N ARG A 56 -10.58 -7.72 0.31
CA ARG A 56 -9.13 -7.97 0.33
C ARG A 56 -8.34 -6.76 0.75
N MET A 57 -7.32 -6.99 1.56
CA MET A 57 -6.23 -6.03 1.77
C MET A 57 -4.94 -6.63 1.22
N ILE A 58 -4.19 -5.82 0.45
CA ILE A 58 -2.90 -6.17 -0.12
C ILE A 58 -1.84 -5.33 0.58
N PHE A 59 -0.84 -5.98 1.18
CA PHE A 59 0.36 -5.35 1.73
C PHE A 59 1.44 -5.32 0.66
N THR A 60 2.15 -4.20 0.54
CA THR A 60 3.02 -3.94 -0.60
C THR A 60 4.41 -3.49 -0.20
N GLY A 61 5.44 -4.06 -0.81
CA GLY A 61 6.82 -3.63 -0.66
C GLY A 61 7.32 -3.64 0.78
N GLY A 62 8.09 -2.61 1.12
CA GLY A 62 8.73 -2.49 2.44
C GLY A 62 10.21 -2.83 2.42
N TYR A 63 10.85 -2.84 3.58
CA TYR A 63 12.25 -3.20 3.69
C TYR A 63 12.63 -3.78 5.06
N THR A 64 13.76 -4.49 5.09
CA THR A 64 14.45 -4.96 6.30
C THR A 64 15.75 -4.19 6.50
N SER A 65 16.24 -4.13 7.74
CA SER A 65 17.32 -3.21 8.12
C SER A 65 18.66 -3.84 8.47
N GLY A 66 18.87 -5.10 8.18
CA GLY A 66 20.16 -5.67 8.51
C GLY A 66 20.57 -6.93 7.74
N PRO A 67 21.10 -6.89 6.51
CA PRO A 67 21.34 -5.76 5.62
C PRO A 67 20.05 -5.15 5.04
N ALA A 68 20.13 -3.90 4.60
CA ALA A 68 18.99 -3.21 3.99
C ALA A 68 18.57 -3.92 2.70
N THR A 69 17.39 -4.52 2.72
CA THR A 69 16.81 -5.20 1.55
C THR A 69 15.43 -4.63 1.29
N PHE A 70 15.18 -4.17 0.06
CA PHE A 70 13.90 -3.64 -0.39
C PHE A 70 13.14 -4.71 -1.16
N TYR A 71 11.83 -4.73 -1.00
CA TYR A 71 10.98 -5.77 -1.54
C TYR A 71 9.99 -5.21 -2.55
N ASN A 72 9.69 -6.02 -3.56
CA ASN A 72 8.60 -5.80 -4.52
C ASN A 72 7.35 -6.61 -4.17
N THR A 73 7.39 -7.48 -3.18
CA THR A 73 6.35 -8.42 -2.80
C THR A 73 5.00 -7.74 -2.57
N LEU A 74 3.96 -8.31 -3.16
CA LEU A 74 2.56 -8.07 -2.88
C LEU A 74 1.98 -9.30 -2.18
N GLU A 75 1.35 -9.12 -1.04
CA GLU A 75 0.72 -10.19 -0.26
C GLU A 75 -0.67 -9.75 0.17
N PHE A 76 -1.63 -10.66 0.18
CA PHE A 76 -3.00 -10.31 0.54
C PHE A 76 -3.59 -11.18 1.63
N VAL A 77 -4.61 -10.62 2.27
CA VAL A 77 -5.52 -11.32 3.18
C VAL A 77 -6.96 -11.08 2.78
N THR A 78 -7.81 -12.04 3.10
CA THR A 78 -9.28 -11.87 3.04
C THR A 78 -9.74 -11.25 4.35
N MET A 79 -10.26 -10.02 4.33
CA MET A 79 -10.54 -9.23 5.53
C MET A 79 -11.60 -9.82 6.47
N SER A 80 -12.47 -10.70 5.98
CA SER A 80 -13.55 -11.32 6.78
C SER A 80 -13.08 -12.47 7.68
N SER A 81 -11.92 -13.06 7.40
CA SER A 81 -11.38 -14.20 8.15
C SER A 81 -9.93 -13.96 8.55
N THR A 82 -9.60 -14.23 9.83
CA THR A 82 -8.21 -14.18 10.31
C THR A 82 -7.37 -15.25 9.64
N GLY A 83 -6.08 -14.98 9.48
CA GLY A 83 -5.10 -15.89 8.88
C GLY A 83 -3.93 -15.13 8.27
N ASN A 84 -2.90 -15.89 7.94
CA ASN A 84 -1.68 -15.35 7.34
C ASN A 84 -1.92 -14.90 5.90
N VAL A 85 -1.02 -14.06 5.40
CA VAL A 85 -1.04 -13.60 4.01
C VAL A 85 -0.86 -14.76 3.03
N THR A 86 -1.38 -14.54 1.84
CA THR A 86 -1.11 -15.34 0.64
C THR A 86 -0.39 -14.46 -0.38
N ASP A 87 0.53 -15.04 -1.13
CA ASP A 87 1.20 -14.35 -2.23
C ASP A 87 0.18 -13.83 -3.24
N PHE A 88 0.37 -12.57 -3.64
CA PHE A 88 -0.44 -11.91 -4.66
C PHE A 88 0.33 -11.75 -5.98
N GLY A 89 1.62 -11.49 -5.91
CA GLY A 89 2.52 -11.16 -7.01
C GLY A 89 3.54 -10.09 -6.60
N ASP A 90 4.04 -9.33 -7.56
CA ASP A 90 5.12 -8.36 -7.34
C ASP A 90 4.80 -6.97 -7.91
N LEU A 91 5.34 -5.91 -7.28
CA LEU A 91 5.48 -4.58 -7.87
C LEU A 91 6.49 -4.64 -9.03
N THR A 92 6.42 -3.68 -9.95
CA THR A 92 7.38 -3.58 -11.05
C THR A 92 8.81 -3.33 -10.57
N VAL A 93 8.96 -2.67 -9.41
CA VAL A 93 10.26 -2.42 -8.76
C VAL A 93 10.14 -2.53 -7.24
N ALA A 94 11.20 -3.09 -6.61
CA ALA A 94 11.31 -3.15 -5.15
C ALA A 94 11.40 -1.73 -4.56
N ARG A 95 10.64 -1.48 -3.50
CA ARG A 95 10.59 -0.15 -2.85
C ARG A 95 9.90 -0.14 -1.50
N SER A 96 10.21 0.87 -0.72
CA SER A 96 9.54 1.20 0.54
C SER A 96 9.03 2.64 0.54
N ARG A 97 8.30 3.07 1.57
CA ARG A 97 7.87 4.47 1.78
C ARG A 97 7.10 5.08 0.61
N HIS A 98 6.48 4.27 -0.24
CA HIS A 98 5.59 4.69 -1.33
C HIS A 98 4.22 5.09 -0.78
N ALA A 99 3.34 5.66 -1.59
CA ALA A 99 1.93 5.82 -1.27
C ALA A 99 1.16 4.54 -1.64
N GLY A 100 0.17 4.16 -0.82
CA GLY A 100 -0.84 3.17 -1.15
C GLY A 100 -2.21 3.82 -1.17
N PHE A 101 -3.02 3.54 -2.17
CA PHE A 101 -4.42 3.96 -2.28
C PHE A 101 -5.17 3.03 -3.24
N SER A 102 -6.50 3.10 -3.26
CA SER A 102 -7.29 2.17 -4.07
C SER A 102 -8.64 2.74 -4.51
N SER A 103 -9.17 2.22 -5.59
CA SER A 103 -10.59 2.25 -5.92
C SER A 103 -11.27 0.96 -5.44
N SER A 104 -12.53 0.76 -5.80
CA SER A 104 -13.23 -0.50 -5.51
C SER A 104 -12.69 -1.72 -6.26
N THR A 105 -11.83 -1.52 -7.28
CA THR A 105 -11.33 -2.61 -8.15
C THR A 105 -9.82 -2.61 -8.33
N ARG A 106 -9.18 -1.44 -8.26
CA ARG A 106 -7.74 -1.26 -8.48
C ARG A 106 -7.04 -0.77 -7.23
N GLY A 107 -5.89 -1.35 -6.93
CA GLY A 107 -4.97 -0.89 -5.91
C GLY A 107 -3.73 -0.27 -6.56
N PHE A 108 -3.16 0.77 -5.95
CA PHE A 108 -2.07 1.57 -6.48
C PHE A 108 -0.94 1.71 -5.48
N ALA A 109 0.28 1.66 -5.99
CA ALA A 109 1.50 1.98 -5.27
C ALA A 109 2.28 3.06 -6.04
N ALA A 110 2.52 4.23 -5.43
CA ALA A 110 3.09 5.38 -6.12
C ALA A 110 4.32 5.94 -5.41
N GLY A 111 5.37 6.26 -6.17
CA GLY A 111 6.62 6.79 -5.66
C GLY A 111 7.39 5.79 -4.79
N GLY A 112 8.19 6.28 -3.83
CA GLY A 112 8.91 5.46 -2.86
C GLY A 112 10.42 5.55 -2.95
N TYR A 113 11.10 4.61 -2.30
CA TYR A 113 12.55 4.49 -2.12
C TYR A 113 12.93 3.00 -2.21
N ASP A 114 13.95 2.54 -2.84
CA ASP A 114 15.34 2.83 -3.12
C ASP A 114 15.69 2.63 -4.61
N PRO A 115 16.30 3.63 -5.29
CA PRO A 115 16.34 5.07 -4.95
C PRO A 115 14.97 5.75 -5.05
N ASN A 116 14.87 7.08 -4.88
CA ASN A 116 13.61 7.80 -5.07
C ASN A 116 12.96 7.42 -6.39
N ARG A 117 11.66 7.12 -6.34
CA ARG A 117 10.88 6.65 -7.50
C ARG A 117 9.74 7.62 -7.83
N ASP A 118 9.44 7.72 -9.10
CA ASP A 118 8.23 8.38 -9.64
C ASP A 118 7.21 7.36 -10.14
N VAL A 119 7.56 6.10 -10.30
CA VAL A 119 6.72 5.03 -10.82
C VAL A 119 5.42 4.89 -10.02
N ILE A 120 4.31 4.77 -10.74
CA ILE A 120 3.01 4.38 -10.22
C ILE A 120 2.67 3.00 -10.77
N ASP A 121 2.53 2.02 -9.90
CA ASP A 121 2.05 0.69 -10.23
C ASP A 121 0.59 0.52 -9.85
N PHE A 122 -0.13 -0.35 -10.56
CA PHE A 122 -1.46 -0.79 -10.16
C PHE A 122 -1.67 -2.29 -10.30
N VAL A 123 -2.64 -2.79 -9.53
CA VAL A 123 -3.14 -4.17 -9.60
C VAL A 123 -4.67 -4.17 -9.65
N THR A 124 -5.26 -5.23 -10.18
CA THR A 124 -6.68 -5.53 -9.99
C THR A 124 -6.84 -6.33 -8.71
N ILE A 125 -7.45 -5.76 -7.66
CA ILE A 125 -7.43 -6.31 -6.29
C ILE A 125 -7.97 -7.74 -6.21
N GLN A 126 -8.97 -8.09 -7.02
CA GLN A 126 -9.60 -9.41 -6.99
C GLN A 126 -8.90 -10.47 -7.85
N SER A 127 -7.86 -10.09 -8.61
CA SER A 127 -7.10 -11.00 -9.48
C SER A 127 -5.63 -10.99 -9.09
N THR A 128 -5.11 -12.11 -8.58
CA THR A 128 -3.69 -12.24 -8.25
C THR A 128 -2.82 -12.13 -9.50
N GLY A 129 -1.65 -11.55 -9.37
CA GLY A 129 -0.67 -11.34 -10.43
C GLY A 129 0.18 -10.12 -10.18
N ASN A 130 1.23 -9.95 -10.98
CA ASN A 130 2.15 -8.84 -10.86
C ASN A 130 1.48 -7.50 -11.19
N ALA A 131 1.96 -6.45 -10.56
CA ALA A 131 1.54 -5.09 -10.85
C ALA A 131 1.97 -4.69 -12.27
N ILE A 132 1.19 -3.79 -12.84
CA ILE A 132 1.41 -3.21 -14.16
C ILE A 132 1.74 -1.72 -13.96
N ASP A 133 2.65 -1.21 -14.77
CA ASP A 133 2.95 0.23 -14.82
C ASP A 133 1.69 1.03 -15.19
N PHE A 134 1.39 2.03 -14.37
CA PHE A 134 0.27 2.95 -14.57
C PHE A 134 0.73 4.26 -15.21
N GLY A 135 1.92 4.72 -14.87
CA GLY A 135 2.51 6.00 -15.22
C GLY A 135 3.44 6.53 -14.13
N ASN A 136 3.69 7.83 -14.12
CA ASN A 136 4.67 8.43 -13.22
C ASN A 136 4.11 9.63 -12.45
N LEU A 137 4.68 9.88 -11.27
CA LEU A 137 4.59 11.15 -10.56
C LEU A 137 5.32 12.26 -11.34
N THR A 138 5.03 13.49 -11.03
CA THR A 138 5.74 14.66 -11.63
C THR A 138 7.21 14.73 -11.19
N SER A 139 7.58 14.09 -10.09
CA SER A 139 8.97 13.94 -9.63
C SER A 139 9.14 12.71 -8.75
N ALA A 140 10.34 12.12 -8.79
CA ALA A 140 10.71 10.97 -7.97
C ALA A 140 10.85 11.36 -6.49
N ARG A 141 10.01 10.75 -5.60
CA ARG A 141 9.93 11.11 -4.19
C ARG A 141 9.69 9.90 -3.31
N LEU A 142 10.28 9.92 -2.11
CA LEU A 142 10.01 8.99 -1.03
C LEU A 142 9.08 9.62 0.02
N GLY A 143 8.46 8.78 0.85
CA GLY A 143 7.64 9.25 1.98
C GLY A 143 6.33 9.92 1.57
N VAL A 144 5.94 9.78 0.31
CA VAL A 144 4.63 10.23 -0.19
C VAL A 144 3.48 9.54 0.54
N ARG A 145 2.32 10.21 0.57
CA ARG A 145 1.09 9.66 1.10
C ARG A 145 0.00 9.68 0.04
N GLY A 146 -0.96 8.78 0.19
CA GLY A 146 -2.09 8.66 -0.70
C GLY A 146 -3.41 8.87 0.03
N ALA A 147 -4.36 9.43 -0.69
CA ALA A 147 -5.78 9.44 -0.35
C ALA A 147 -6.58 9.25 -1.63
N GLN A 148 -7.85 8.89 -1.51
CA GLN A 148 -8.65 8.60 -2.69
C GLN A 148 -10.11 9.01 -2.54
N SER A 149 -10.71 9.27 -3.68
CA SER A 149 -12.14 9.19 -3.94
C SER A 149 -12.45 7.93 -4.78
N PRO A 150 -13.69 7.63 -5.11
CA PRO A 150 -14.00 6.49 -6.00
C PRO A 150 -13.34 6.55 -7.38
N THR A 151 -12.94 7.73 -7.86
CA THR A 151 -12.43 7.94 -9.21
C THR A 151 -11.02 8.50 -9.29
N ARG A 152 -10.56 9.18 -8.23
CA ARG A 152 -9.24 9.85 -8.19
C ARG A 152 -8.39 9.34 -7.03
N GLY A 153 -7.14 9.03 -7.32
CA GLY A 153 -6.09 8.90 -6.33
C GLY A 153 -5.34 10.22 -6.18
N LEU A 154 -5.13 10.67 -4.95
CA LEU A 154 -4.33 11.82 -4.60
C LEU A 154 -3.00 11.35 -4.04
N ILE A 155 -1.91 11.96 -4.47
CA ILE A 155 -0.56 11.70 -3.95
C ILE A 155 0.01 13.04 -3.48
N PHE A 156 0.51 13.08 -2.25
CA PHE A 156 0.94 14.36 -1.68
C PHE A 156 2.19 14.24 -0.80
N GLY A 157 2.90 15.37 -0.70
CA GLY A 157 4.11 15.53 0.12
C GLY A 157 5.28 14.69 -0.37
N GLY A 158 6.04 14.16 0.58
CA GLY A 158 7.25 13.40 0.32
C GLY A 158 8.48 14.28 0.22
N SER A 159 9.62 13.66 -0.08
CA SER A 159 10.90 14.36 -0.28
C SER A 159 11.71 13.70 -1.39
N ASP A 160 12.53 14.49 -2.03
CA ASP A 160 13.63 14.05 -2.89
C ASP A 160 14.97 14.39 -2.22
N SER A 161 15.51 15.57 -2.41
CA SER A 161 16.57 16.18 -1.59
C SER A 161 15.99 17.12 -0.53
N GLU A 162 14.75 17.59 -0.70
CA GLU A 162 14.03 18.51 0.16
C GLU A 162 12.60 18.01 0.40
N THR A 163 11.98 18.50 1.47
CA THR A 163 10.55 18.27 1.71
C THR A 163 9.70 19.01 0.68
N ARG A 164 8.74 18.32 0.08
CA ARG A 164 7.86 18.86 -0.97
C ARG A 164 6.44 19.10 -0.46
N ASN A 165 5.82 20.19 -0.93
CA ASN A 165 4.43 20.55 -0.67
C ASN A 165 3.51 20.27 -1.88
N ILE A 166 3.89 19.34 -2.74
CA ILE A 166 3.18 18.98 -3.97
C ILE A 166 1.95 18.13 -3.62
N ILE A 167 0.83 18.42 -4.28
CA ILE A 167 -0.35 17.56 -4.35
C ILE A 167 -0.60 17.31 -5.82
N GLU A 168 -0.65 16.06 -6.20
CA GLU A 168 -0.94 15.61 -7.56
C GLU A 168 -1.98 14.50 -7.54
N PHE A 169 -2.61 14.22 -8.66
CA PHE A 169 -3.65 13.21 -8.73
C PHE A 169 -3.55 12.37 -10.02
N VAL A 170 -4.18 11.21 -9.95
CA VAL A 170 -4.41 10.33 -11.09
C VAL A 170 -5.90 10.00 -11.20
N THR A 171 -6.39 9.81 -12.42
CA THR A 171 -7.71 9.23 -12.67
C THR A 171 -7.58 7.72 -12.69
N MET A 172 -8.11 7.03 -11.68
CA MET A 172 -7.82 5.61 -11.44
C MET A 172 -8.38 4.64 -12.49
N SER A 173 -9.30 5.08 -13.35
CA SER A 173 -9.87 4.24 -14.43
C SER A 173 -9.01 4.19 -15.68
N THR A 174 -8.11 5.15 -15.89
CA THR A 174 -7.26 5.27 -17.08
C THR A 174 -5.80 5.28 -16.66
N THR A 175 -4.92 4.69 -17.47
CA THR A 175 -3.46 4.80 -17.26
C THR A 175 -2.96 6.18 -17.70
N GLY A 176 -1.91 6.67 -17.07
CA GLY A 176 -1.27 7.94 -17.40
C GLY A 176 -0.53 8.56 -16.21
N ASN A 177 0.23 9.59 -16.48
CA ASN A 177 1.00 10.31 -15.47
C ASN A 177 0.10 11.13 -14.54
N ALA A 178 0.60 11.38 -13.35
CA ALA A 178 -0.04 12.30 -12.40
C ALA A 178 0.01 13.76 -12.92
N ALA A 179 -0.99 14.54 -12.50
CA ALA A 179 -1.17 15.95 -12.85
C ALA A 179 -1.38 16.81 -11.59
#